data_f6c702756c7b619601d8b8f7cd3321fc
#
_entry.id   f6c702756c7b619601d8b8f7cd3321fc
#
_cell.length_a   1.000
_cell.length_b   1.000
_cell.length_c   1.000
_cell.angle_alpha   90.00
_cell.angle_beta   90.00
_cell.angle_gamma   90.00
#
_symmetry.space_group_name_H-M   'P 1'
#
loop_
_entity.id
_entity.type
_entity.pdbx_description
1 polymer ?
#
loop_
_entity_poly.entity_id
_entity_poly.type
_entity_poly.pdbx_seq_one_letter_code
_entity_poly.pdbx_strand_id
1 'polypeptide(L)'
;VQGPGKVDVTLTVNGKQHKLSVEPRTTLLDALRDQLNLTGCKDDFDATSCSGSDTVIIDGKAVYASTRLAIEVQGQKIQTVESLRTGDQLDEVITGFVQNDAMQCGFCTPGFVMATRAFLNKKPKATLEEIQDGLGGNICRCGTYKGITACALQIAKGGA
;
A
#
# COMPACT_ATOMS: atom_id res chain seq x y z
N VAL A 1 -16.62 -2.52 24.92
CA VAL A 1 -17.48 -2.44 23.73
C VAL A 1 -17.69 -0.97 23.44
N GLN A 2 -17.24 -0.51 22.27
CA GLN A 2 -17.48 0.87 21.82
C GLN A 2 -18.89 0.93 21.21
N GLY A 3 -19.70 1.90 21.67
CA GLY A 3 -21.11 2.01 21.32
C GLY A 3 -21.39 2.60 19.94
N PRO A 4 -22.67 2.80 19.59
CA PRO A 4 -23.07 3.34 18.30
C PRO A 4 -22.83 4.86 18.26
N GLY A 5 -21.63 5.30 18.05
CA GLY A 5 -21.28 6.71 17.96
C GLY A 5 -19.86 6.86 17.47
N LYS A 6 -19.47 8.08 17.13
CA LYS A 6 -18.09 8.36 16.76
C LYS A 6 -17.17 8.20 17.97
N VAL A 7 -16.00 7.65 17.72
CA VAL A 7 -14.92 7.48 18.69
C VAL A 7 -13.67 8.20 18.18
N ASP A 8 -12.93 8.78 19.11
CA ASP A 8 -11.68 9.44 18.77
C ASP A 8 -10.57 8.39 18.67
N VAL A 9 -9.85 8.41 17.54
CA VAL A 9 -8.72 7.54 17.27
C VAL A 9 -7.49 8.37 16.90
N THR A 10 -6.31 7.88 17.23
CA THR A 10 -5.05 8.49 16.82
C THR A 10 -4.29 7.53 15.93
N LEU A 11 -4.12 7.89 14.66
CA LEU A 11 -3.39 7.10 13.67
C LEU A 11 -2.03 7.74 13.40
N THR A 12 -0.97 6.91 13.34
CA THR A 12 0.35 7.36 12.90
C THR A 12 0.53 6.98 11.44
N VAL A 13 0.32 7.95 10.55
CA VAL A 13 0.37 7.75 9.10
C VAL A 13 1.51 8.58 8.50
N ASN A 14 2.38 7.92 7.73
CA ASN A 14 3.52 8.53 7.06
C ASN A 14 4.39 9.38 8.03
N GLY A 15 4.60 8.86 9.24
CA GLY A 15 5.40 9.50 10.29
C GLY A 15 4.71 10.65 11.03
N LYS A 16 3.43 10.95 10.74
CA LYS A 16 2.65 12.01 11.40
C LYS A 16 1.49 11.40 12.19
N GLN A 17 1.18 11.99 13.33
CA GLN A 17 0.00 11.63 14.12
C GLN A 17 -1.22 12.44 13.65
N HIS A 18 -2.32 11.73 13.43
CA HIS A 18 -3.60 12.29 13.02
C HIS A 18 -4.67 11.87 14.04
N LYS A 19 -5.36 12.86 14.60
CA LYS A 19 -6.53 12.63 15.47
C LYS A 19 -7.78 12.68 14.61
N LEU A 20 -8.55 11.61 14.61
CA LEU A 20 -9.76 11.45 13.79
C LEU A 20 -10.93 11.07 14.69
N SER A 21 -12.13 11.44 14.29
CA SER A 21 -13.36 11.01 14.94
C SER A 21 -14.14 10.14 13.96
N VAL A 22 -14.15 8.84 14.20
CA VAL A 22 -14.65 7.80 13.27
C VAL A 22 -15.76 6.97 13.91
N GLU A 23 -16.63 6.40 13.09
CA GLU A 23 -17.50 5.31 13.58
C GLU A 23 -16.64 4.05 13.82
N PRO A 24 -16.99 3.18 14.80
CA PRO A 24 -16.22 1.97 15.07
C PRO A 24 -16.03 1.02 13.88
N ARG A 25 -16.95 1.07 12.92
CA ARG A 25 -16.89 0.26 11.68
C ARG A 25 -16.10 0.90 10.52
N THR A 26 -15.59 2.12 10.71
CA THR A 26 -14.81 2.81 9.66
C THR A 26 -13.55 2.02 9.35
N THR A 27 -13.37 1.68 8.07
CA THR A 27 -12.18 0.98 7.61
C THR A 27 -10.97 1.92 7.64
N LEU A 28 -9.76 1.35 7.66
CA LEU A 28 -8.55 2.15 7.49
C LEU A 28 -8.54 2.83 6.12
N LEU A 29 -9.05 2.15 5.08
CA LEU A 29 -9.17 2.71 3.73
C LEU A 29 -10.00 3.99 3.73
N ASP A 30 -11.23 3.96 4.30
CA ASP A 30 -12.10 5.13 4.41
C ASP A 30 -11.43 6.28 5.18
N ALA A 31 -10.78 5.94 6.32
CA ALA A 31 -10.09 6.94 7.11
C ALA A 31 -8.93 7.61 6.34
N LEU A 32 -8.14 6.84 5.59
CA LEU A 32 -7.05 7.36 4.77
C LEU A 32 -7.56 8.24 3.64
N ARG A 33 -8.58 7.80 2.91
CA ARG A 33 -9.09 8.52 1.73
C ARG A 33 -9.94 9.72 2.10
N ASP A 34 -10.95 9.53 2.95
CA ASP A 34 -12.02 10.51 3.17
C ASP A 34 -11.62 11.55 4.22
N GLN A 35 -10.83 11.18 5.22
CA GLN A 35 -10.48 12.08 6.30
C GLN A 35 -9.05 12.63 6.19
N LEU A 36 -8.10 11.86 5.64
CA LEU A 36 -6.72 12.30 5.46
C LEU A 36 -6.38 12.71 4.02
N ASN A 37 -7.31 12.53 3.08
CA ASN A 37 -7.12 12.83 1.65
C ASN A 37 -5.91 12.11 1.03
N LEU A 38 -5.58 10.91 1.55
CA LEU A 38 -4.53 10.04 1.03
C LEU A 38 -5.15 9.07 0.01
N THR A 39 -5.28 9.53 -1.23
CA THR A 39 -6.03 8.85 -2.29
C THR A 39 -5.22 7.82 -3.08
N GLY A 40 -3.96 7.61 -2.72
CA GLY A 40 -3.11 6.56 -3.29
C GLY A 40 -3.68 5.16 -3.05
N CYS A 41 -4.22 4.90 -1.85
CA CYS A 41 -5.01 3.69 -1.62
C CYS A 41 -6.30 3.75 -2.43
N LYS A 42 -6.53 2.77 -3.30
CA LYS A 42 -7.71 2.74 -4.16
C LYS A 42 -8.81 1.88 -3.58
N ASP A 43 -10.04 2.38 -3.70
CA ASP A 43 -11.22 1.63 -3.31
C ASP A 43 -11.69 0.79 -4.51
N ASP A 44 -11.69 -0.52 -4.34
CA ASP A 44 -12.07 -1.50 -5.35
C ASP A 44 -13.58 -1.79 -5.37
N PHE A 45 -14.39 -0.81 -5.01
CA PHE A 45 -15.84 -0.84 -5.13
C PHE A 45 -16.60 -1.62 -4.06
N ASP A 46 -16.03 -2.58 -3.39
CA ASP A 46 -16.60 -3.17 -2.18
C ASP A 46 -15.51 -3.64 -1.21
N ALA A 47 -15.83 -3.65 0.07
CA ALA A 47 -14.93 -4.07 1.15
C ALA A 47 -14.47 -5.53 1.06
N THR A 48 -14.92 -6.27 0.05
CA THR A 48 -14.61 -7.68 -0.17
C THR A 48 -13.71 -7.91 -1.36
N SER A 49 -13.41 -6.86 -2.16
CA SER A 49 -12.54 -7.00 -3.31
C SER A 49 -11.08 -7.03 -2.85
N CYS A 50 -10.48 -8.17 -2.97
CA CYS A 50 -9.10 -8.42 -2.56
C CYS A 50 -8.14 -8.24 -3.74
N SER A 51 -8.26 -7.14 -4.51
CA SER A 51 -7.33 -6.89 -5.60
C SER A 51 -5.97 -6.38 -5.15
N GLY A 52 -5.89 -5.88 -3.92
CA GLY A 52 -4.68 -5.30 -3.35
C GLY A 52 -4.38 -3.87 -3.81
N SER A 53 -5.30 -3.19 -4.52
CA SER A 53 -5.13 -1.78 -4.93
C SER A 53 -5.06 -0.82 -3.74
N ASP A 54 -5.51 -1.26 -2.58
CA ASP A 54 -5.52 -0.56 -1.30
C ASP A 54 -4.38 -0.99 -0.35
N THR A 55 -3.38 -1.72 -0.86
CA THR A 55 -2.25 -2.18 -0.04
C THR A 55 -1.51 -0.99 0.60
N VAL A 56 -1.34 -1.08 1.92
CA VAL A 56 -0.50 -0.21 2.75
C VAL A 56 0.53 -1.05 3.49
N ILE A 57 1.53 -0.40 4.10
CA ILE A 57 2.45 -1.08 5.01
C ILE A 57 2.09 -0.71 6.44
N ILE A 58 1.81 -1.71 7.27
CA ILE A 58 1.59 -1.55 8.72
C ILE A 58 2.67 -2.32 9.45
N ASP A 59 3.50 -1.61 10.24
CA ASP A 59 4.64 -2.19 10.97
C ASP A 59 5.51 -3.11 10.08
N GLY A 60 5.79 -2.67 8.85
CA GLY A 60 6.63 -3.39 7.88
C GLY A 60 5.94 -4.54 7.12
N LYS A 61 4.64 -4.74 7.31
CA LYS A 61 3.86 -5.78 6.62
C LYS A 61 2.90 -5.16 5.62
N ALA A 62 2.84 -5.73 4.41
CA ALA A 62 1.80 -5.39 3.44
C ALA A 62 0.43 -5.87 3.94
N VAL A 63 -0.54 -4.98 3.95
CA VAL A 63 -1.90 -5.23 4.46
C VAL A 63 -2.89 -4.49 3.58
N TYR A 64 -4.05 -5.06 3.31
CA TYR A 64 -5.15 -4.34 2.65
C TYR A 64 -5.84 -3.42 3.65
N ALA A 65 -5.90 -2.12 3.33
CA ALA A 65 -6.49 -1.11 4.20
C ALA A 65 -8.00 -1.30 4.40
N SER A 66 -8.69 -1.85 3.41
CA SER A 66 -10.12 -2.19 3.48
C SER A 66 -10.44 -3.31 4.47
N THR A 67 -9.47 -4.18 4.79
CA THR A 67 -9.66 -5.31 5.71
C THR A 67 -9.33 -4.98 7.16
N ARG A 68 -8.98 -3.73 7.46
CA ARG A 68 -8.65 -3.26 8.80
C ARG A 68 -9.59 -2.15 9.23
N LEU A 69 -9.98 -2.16 10.49
CA LEU A 69 -10.71 -1.04 11.08
C LEU A 69 -9.72 0.03 11.57
N ALA A 70 -10.09 1.29 11.39
CA ALA A 70 -9.25 2.41 11.85
C ALA A 70 -8.95 2.33 13.36
N ILE A 71 -9.90 1.84 14.16
CA ILE A 71 -9.75 1.67 15.61
C ILE A 71 -8.72 0.60 15.99
N GLU A 72 -8.48 -0.41 15.13
CA GLU A 72 -7.58 -1.54 15.41
C GLU A 72 -6.10 -1.18 15.23
N VAL A 73 -5.82 -0.22 14.36
CA VAL A 73 -4.45 0.11 13.94
C VAL A 73 -3.86 1.29 14.71
N GLN A 74 -4.50 1.70 15.80
CA GLN A 74 -3.95 2.72 16.69
C GLN A 74 -2.62 2.26 17.29
N GLY A 75 -1.63 3.17 17.36
CA GLY A 75 -0.30 2.86 17.86
C GLY A 75 0.62 2.15 16.86
N GLN A 76 0.11 1.73 15.71
CA GLN A 76 0.90 1.12 14.64
C GLN A 76 1.42 2.17 13.65
N LYS A 77 2.53 1.86 12.98
CA LYS A 77 3.11 2.72 11.95
C LYS A 77 2.52 2.37 10.59
N ILE A 78 1.72 3.26 10.04
CA ILE A 78 1.06 3.09 8.75
C ILE A 78 1.82 3.89 7.71
N GLN A 79 2.17 3.26 6.59
CA GLN A 79 2.79 3.88 5.43
C GLN A 79 1.90 3.67 4.20
N THR A 80 1.64 4.75 3.49
CA THR A 80 0.94 4.75 2.20
C THR A 80 1.90 5.13 1.09
N VAL A 81 1.49 4.97 -0.17
CA VAL A 81 2.34 5.25 -1.33
C VAL A 81 2.87 6.70 -1.35
N GLU A 82 2.12 7.63 -0.79
CA GLU A 82 2.53 9.03 -0.67
C GLU A 82 3.80 9.22 0.15
N SER A 83 4.10 8.29 1.08
CA SER A 83 5.34 8.34 1.87
C SER A 83 6.60 7.97 1.10
N LEU A 84 6.46 7.36 -0.07
CA LEU A 84 7.57 6.94 -0.92
C LEU A 84 8.10 8.08 -1.80
N ARG A 85 7.64 9.30 -1.56
CA ARG A 85 8.16 10.52 -2.15
C ARG A 85 8.53 11.52 -1.06
N THR A 86 9.75 12.05 -1.11
CA THR A 86 10.22 13.13 -0.23
C THR A 86 10.80 14.26 -1.07
N GLY A 87 10.02 15.34 -1.21
CA GLY A 87 10.36 16.42 -2.15
C GLY A 87 10.44 15.90 -3.58
N ASP A 88 11.60 16.04 -4.22
CA ASP A 88 11.86 15.55 -5.58
C ASP A 88 12.47 14.14 -5.61
N GLN A 89 12.75 13.55 -4.45
CA GLN A 89 13.28 12.19 -4.36
C GLN A 89 12.13 11.19 -4.35
N LEU A 90 12.20 10.25 -5.29
CA LEU A 90 11.29 9.12 -5.40
C LEU A 90 11.98 7.85 -4.90
N ASP A 91 11.21 6.99 -4.25
CA ASP A 91 11.67 5.64 -3.92
C ASP A 91 12.03 4.86 -5.21
N GLU A 92 13.05 4.02 -5.13
CA GLU A 92 13.53 3.21 -6.25
C GLU A 92 12.45 2.33 -6.88
N VAL A 93 11.45 1.87 -6.10
CA VAL A 93 10.33 1.10 -6.63
C VAL A 93 9.48 1.97 -7.56
N ILE A 94 9.21 3.24 -7.19
CA ILE A 94 8.45 4.15 -8.05
C ILE A 94 9.20 4.40 -9.35
N THR A 95 10.49 4.71 -9.25
CA THR A 95 11.34 4.93 -10.44
C THR A 95 11.42 3.69 -11.31
N GLY A 96 11.58 2.51 -10.70
CA GLY A 96 11.63 1.25 -11.40
C GLY A 96 10.32 0.88 -12.10
N PHE A 97 9.16 1.25 -11.52
CA PHE A 97 7.86 1.07 -12.18
C PHE A 97 7.76 1.89 -13.47
N VAL A 98 8.26 3.12 -13.46
CA VAL A 98 8.29 3.97 -14.67
C VAL A 98 9.24 3.39 -15.71
N GLN A 99 10.44 2.98 -15.32
CA GLN A 99 11.48 2.48 -16.23
C GLN A 99 11.11 1.14 -16.88
N ASN A 100 10.33 0.31 -16.19
CA ASN A 100 9.95 -1.02 -16.66
C ASN A 100 8.53 -1.08 -17.24
N ASP A 101 7.90 0.07 -17.52
CA ASP A 101 6.52 0.14 -18.04
C ASP A 101 5.54 -0.71 -17.20
N ALA A 102 5.65 -0.62 -15.88
CA ALA A 102 4.91 -1.44 -14.93
C ALA A 102 3.49 -0.93 -14.66
N MET A 103 2.96 0.01 -15.46
CA MET A 103 1.64 0.59 -15.30
C MET A 103 0.97 0.89 -16.63
N GLN A 104 -0.38 0.83 -16.65
CA GLN A 104 -1.20 1.35 -17.74
C GLN A 104 -2.26 2.30 -17.21
N CYS A 105 -3.41 1.79 -16.73
CA CYS A 105 -4.48 2.63 -16.18
C CYS A 105 -4.09 3.29 -14.84
N GLY A 106 -3.10 2.77 -14.13
CA GLY A 106 -2.61 3.31 -12.86
C GLY A 106 -3.40 2.89 -11.63
N PHE A 107 -4.54 2.20 -11.76
CA PHE A 107 -5.41 1.89 -10.62
C PHE A 107 -4.74 0.95 -9.60
N CYS A 108 -4.19 -0.18 -10.04
CA CYS A 108 -3.50 -1.13 -9.17
C CYS A 108 -2.09 -0.68 -8.75
N THR A 109 -1.53 0.32 -9.43
CA THR A 109 -0.12 0.72 -9.31
C THR A 109 0.28 1.09 -7.88
N PRO A 110 -0.45 1.92 -7.14
CA PRO A 110 -0.08 2.25 -5.77
C PRO A 110 0.00 1.03 -4.85
N GLY A 111 -0.97 0.12 -4.99
CA GLY A 111 -0.99 -1.12 -4.21
C GLY A 111 0.20 -2.03 -4.52
N PHE A 112 0.53 -2.22 -5.81
CA PHE A 112 1.71 -2.99 -6.21
C PHE A 112 3.02 -2.34 -5.77
N VAL A 113 3.13 -1.01 -5.82
CA VAL A 113 4.32 -0.29 -5.33
C VAL A 113 4.52 -0.58 -3.84
N MET A 114 3.47 -0.48 -3.03
CA MET A 114 3.54 -0.77 -1.59
C MET A 114 3.83 -2.24 -1.31
N ALA A 115 3.20 -3.17 -2.02
CA ALA A 115 3.46 -4.61 -1.90
C ALA A 115 4.92 -4.94 -2.27
N THR A 116 5.42 -4.39 -3.39
CA THR A 116 6.80 -4.57 -3.83
C THR A 116 7.79 -4.01 -2.81
N ARG A 117 7.56 -2.80 -2.28
CA ARG A 117 8.41 -2.19 -1.24
C ARG A 117 8.45 -3.05 0.02
N ALA A 118 7.28 -3.48 0.51
CA ALA A 118 7.20 -4.34 1.68
C ALA A 118 7.90 -5.69 1.48
N PHE A 119 7.75 -6.28 0.30
CA PHE A 119 8.39 -7.54 -0.07
C PHE A 119 9.91 -7.41 -0.11
N LEU A 120 10.43 -6.41 -0.83
CA LEU A 120 11.88 -6.18 -0.98
C LEU A 120 12.56 -5.78 0.34
N ASN A 121 11.86 -5.11 1.24
CA ASN A 121 12.36 -4.84 2.59
C ASN A 121 12.64 -6.13 3.38
N LYS A 122 11.86 -7.18 3.13
CA LYS A 122 12.06 -8.50 3.77
C LYS A 122 13.02 -9.40 3.02
N LYS A 123 12.99 -9.35 1.70
CA LYS A 123 13.80 -10.18 0.80
C LYS A 123 14.52 -9.34 -0.25
N PRO A 124 15.58 -8.61 0.12
CA PRO A 124 16.26 -7.69 -0.78
C PRO A 124 17.01 -8.37 -1.94
N LYS A 125 17.21 -9.69 -1.88
CA LYS A 125 17.90 -10.49 -2.93
C LYS A 125 16.98 -11.60 -3.43
N ALA A 126 15.70 -11.30 -3.62
CA ALA A 126 14.71 -12.29 -4.04
C ALA A 126 14.92 -12.76 -5.49
N THR A 127 14.61 -14.04 -5.73
CA THR A 127 14.54 -14.61 -7.08
C THR A 127 13.24 -14.19 -7.77
N LEU A 128 13.17 -14.41 -9.10
CA LEU A 128 11.95 -14.13 -9.86
C LEU A 128 10.73 -14.90 -9.33
N GLU A 129 10.91 -16.18 -9.01
CA GLU A 129 9.86 -17.04 -8.46
C GLU A 129 9.36 -16.51 -7.11
N GLU A 130 10.27 -16.16 -6.21
CA GLU A 130 9.90 -15.56 -4.91
C GLU A 130 9.17 -14.22 -5.05
N ILE A 131 9.53 -13.41 -6.06
CA ILE A 131 8.86 -12.14 -6.37
C ILE A 131 7.42 -12.41 -6.86
N GLN A 132 7.25 -13.36 -7.79
CA GLN A 132 5.94 -13.72 -8.31
C GLN A 132 5.01 -14.24 -7.21
N ASP A 133 5.50 -15.12 -6.36
CA ASP A 133 4.76 -15.64 -5.20
C ASP A 133 4.45 -14.52 -4.20
N GLY A 134 5.45 -13.70 -3.88
CA GLY A 134 5.33 -12.64 -2.88
C GLY A 134 4.39 -11.49 -3.27
N LEU A 135 4.17 -11.29 -4.56
CA LEU A 135 3.23 -10.29 -5.10
C LEU A 135 1.88 -10.88 -5.53
N GLY A 136 1.66 -12.18 -5.33
CA GLY A 136 0.44 -12.89 -5.73
C GLY A 136 -0.85 -12.39 -5.09
N GLY A 137 -0.76 -11.59 -4.02
CA GLY A 137 -1.91 -10.93 -3.40
C GLY A 137 -2.46 -9.71 -4.15
N ASN A 138 -1.75 -9.22 -5.17
CA ASN A 138 -2.15 -8.03 -5.92
C ASN A 138 -2.53 -8.40 -7.35
N ILE A 139 -3.58 -7.76 -7.88
CA ILE A 139 -4.14 -8.06 -9.21
C ILE A 139 -4.07 -6.83 -10.11
N CYS A 140 -3.57 -7.00 -11.34
CA CYS A 140 -3.60 -6.00 -12.39
C CYS A 140 -4.49 -6.45 -13.55
N ARG A 141 -5.58 -5.71 -13.82
CA ARG A 141 -6.49 -6.03 -14.92
C ARG A 141 -5.87 -5.74 -16.30
N CYS A 142 -4.94 -4.81 -16.37
CA CYS A 142 -4.23 -4.46 -17.62
C CYS A 142 -3.10 -5.46 -17.96
N GLY A 143 -2.71 -6.33 -17.02
CA GLY A 143 -1.71 -7.36 -17.27
C GLY A 143 -0.25 -6.88 -17.23
N THR A 144 0.06 -5.81 -16.49
CA THR A 144 1.42 -5.23 -16.42
C THR A 144 2.40 -6.03 -15.55
N TYR A 145 2.11 -7.29 -15.26
CA TYR A 145 2.92 -8.15 -14.38
C TYR A 145 4.37 -8.29 -14.83
N LYS A 146 4.62 -8.31 -16.15
CA LYS A 146 5.98 -8.40 -16.69
C LYS A 146 6.83 -7.21 -16.24
N GLY A 147 6.31 -5.99 -16.35
CA GLY A 147 7.01 -4.77 -15.91
C GLY A 147 7.18 -4.74 -14.38
N ILE A 148 6.14 -5.12 -13.62
CA ILE A 148 6.17 -5.16 -12.16
C ILE A 148 7.25 -6.12 -11.66
N THR A 149 7.28 -7.35 -12.18
CA THR A 149 8.28 -8.35 -11.78
C THR A 149 9.69 -7.99 -12.26
N ALA A 150 9.83 -7.37 -13.44
CA ALA A 150 11.10 -6.87 -13.93
C ALA A 150 11.67 -5.78 -13.02
N CYS A 151 10.86 -4.80 -12.61
CA CYS A 151 11.24 -3.77 -11.65
C CYS A 151 11.73 -4.39 -10.33
N ALA A 152 10.92 -5.28 -9.72
CA ALA A 152 11.28 -5.90 -8.45
C ALA A 152 12.58 -6.71 -8.56
N LEU A 153 12.77 -7.45 -9.66
CA LEU A 153 13.99 -8.23 -9.91
C LEU A 153 15.22 -7.33 -10.14
N GLN A 154 15.05 -6.22 -10.83
CA GLN A 154 16.12 -5.24 -11.05
C GLN A 154 16.62 -4.69 -9.72
N ILE A 155 15.72 -4.27 -8.83
CA ILE A 155 16.06 -3.76 -7.49
C ILE A 155 16.73 -4.86 -6.65
N ALA A 156 16.20 -6.10 -6.68
CA ALA A 156 16.77 -7.22 -5.94
C ALA A 156 18.19 -7.60 -6.38
N LYS A 157 18.58 -7.26 -7.62
CA LYS A 157 19.94 -7.44 -8.14
C LYS A 157 20.90 -6.28 -7.84
N GLY A 158 20.47 -5.26 -7.12
CA GLY A 158 21.31 -4.14 -6.68
C GLY A 158 21.03 -2.82 -7.41
N GLY A 159 19.86 -2.70 -8.02
CA GLY A 159 19.45 -1.48 -8.73
C GLY A 159 19.98 -1.37 -10.15
N ALA A 160 19.60 -0.31 -10.82
CA ALA A 160 20.15 0.08 -12.11
C ALA A 160 21.39 0.94 -11.91
#